data_81574eda3554b302125315cdcb87a068
#
_entry.id   81574eda3554b302125315cdcb87a068
#
_cell.length_a   1.000
_cell.length_b   1.000
_cell.length_c   1.000
_cell.angle_alpha   90.00
_cell.angle_beta   90.00
_cell.angle_gamma   90.00
#
_symmetry.space_group_name_H-M   'P 1'
#
loop_
_entity.id
_entity.type
_entity.pdbx_description
1 polymer ?
#
loop_
_entity_poly.entity_id
_entity_poly.type
_entity_poly.pdbx_seq_one_letter_code
_entity_poly.pdbx_strand_id
1 'polypeptide(L)'
;MVWTLDRPDRLNALPDLEDGEAFAAACDAVNADPSIRCVVMTGAGRAFSAGGDLKAMKDRRDLFEGSGAAIRERYRRVVHRIVRALYGLEVPLVSAVNGPAMGLGCDIAGLGDIRIASDRASFGVPFMKLGIIPGDGGSWLLPRNIGYNRAAELLFTARSIDAATAEQWGLVLSLIHISEPTRPLYI
;
A
#
# COMPACT_ATOMS: atom_id res chain seq x y z
N MET A 1 6.65 5.80 15.78
CA MET A 1 5.26 5.26 15.91
C MET A 1 5.10 4.07 14.99
N VAL A 2 4.28 3.07 15.32
CA VAL A 2 3.98 1.94 14.43
C VAL A 2 2.50 1.99 14.05
N TRP A 3 2.22 1.91 12.75
CA TRP A 3 0.87 1.77 12.20
C TRP A 3 0.70 0.38 11.62
N THR A 4 -0.41 -0.25 11.94
CA THR A 4 -0.74 -1.57 11.42
C THR A 4 -2.05 -1.50 10.64
N LEU A 5 -2.02 -1.92 9.39
CA LEU A 5 -3.24 -2.19 8.63
C LEU A 5 -3.83 -3.48 9.21
N ASP A 6 -4.92 -3.37 9.98
CA ASP A 6 -5.43 -4.47 10.81
C ASP A 6 -6.81 -4.96 10.36
N ARG A 7 -6.81 -5.60 9.18
CA ARG A 7 -7.96 -6.29 8.59
C ARG A 7 -7.51 -7.64 7.99
N PRO A 8 -6.88 -8.53 8.80
CA PRO A 8 -6.21 -9.74 8.29
C PRO A 8 -7.17 -10.70 7.58
N ASP A 9 -8.44 -10.76 8.00
CA ASP A 9 -9.46 -11.64 7.41
C ASP A 9 -9.75 -11.32 5.93
N ARG A 10 -9.51 -10.08 5.50
CA ARG A 10 -9.64 -9.66 4.11
C ARG A 10 -8.30 -9.16 3.52
N LEU A 11 -7.19 -9.67 4.04
CA LEU A 11 -5.84 -9.36 3.55
C LEU A 11 -5.54 -7.85 3.57
N ASN A 12 -6.05 -7.13 4.57
CA ASN A 12 -5.89 -5.69 4.71
C ASN A 12 -6.38 -4.91 3.47
N ALA A 13 -7.47 -5.36 2.84
CA ALA A 13 -8.08 -4.66 1.71
C ALA A 13 -8.52 -3.25 2.10
N LEU A 14 -8.29 -2.30 1.21
CA LEU A 14 -8.53 -0.87 1.33
C LEU A 14 -9.13 -0.32 0.03
N PRO A 15 -9.88 0.78 0.08
CA PRO A 15 -10.38 1.43 1.28
C PRO A 15 -11.82 1.05 1.62
N ASP A 16 -12.21 1.23 2.87
CA ASP A 16 -13.58 1.51 3.25
C ASP A 16 -13.86 3.02 3.16
N LEU A 17 -15.13 3.44 3.29
CA LEU A 17 -15.51 4.84 3.08
C LEU A 17 -14.86 5.81 4.11
N GLU A 18 -14.60 5.32 5.33
CA GLU A 18 -14.00 6.09 6.41
C GLU A 18 -12.47 6.19 6.32
N ASP A 19 -11.82 5.33 5.55
CA ASP A 19 -10.37 5.21 5.55
C ASP A 19 -9.68 6.51 5.10
N GLY A 20 -10.29 7.25 4.16
CA GLY A 20 -9.76 8.52 3.72
C GLY A 20 -9.59 9.54 4.85
N GLU A 21 -10.59 9.61 5.74
CA GLU A 21 -10.58 10.48 6.91
C GLU A 21 -9.64 9.95 7.99
N ALA A 22 -9.69 8.64 8.24
CA ALA A 22 -8.86 8.00 9.27
C ALA A 22 -7.35 8.16 8.98
N PHE A 23 -6.93 7.94 7.72
CA PHE A 23 -5.54 8.17 7.32
C PHE A 23 -5.14 9.66 7.42
N ALA A 24 -6.01 10.57 6.99
CA ALA A 24 -5.74 11.99 7.09
C ALA A 24 -5.58 12.42 8.56
N ALA A 25 -6.51 12.04 9.44
CA ALA A 25 -6.44 12.36 10.86
C ALA A 25 -5.19 11.76 11.54
N ALA A 26 -4.81 10.53 11.16
CA ALA A 26 -3.58 9.90 11.68
C ALA A 26 -2.32 10.66 11.23
N CYS A 27 -2.26 11.08 9.96
CA CYS A 27 -1.12 11.86 9.45
C CYS A 27 -1.05 13.25 10.11
N ASP A 28 -2.20 13.93 10.25
CA ASP A 28 -2.27 15.24 10.92
C ASP A 28 -1.82 15.15 12.39
N ALA A 29 -2.22 14.08 13.09
CA ALA A 29 -1.79 13.85 14.47
C ALA A 29 -0.27 13.61 14.59
N VAL A 30 0.32 12.88 13.63
CA VAL A 30 1.78 12.67 13.58
C VAL A 30 2.51 13.97 13.31
N ASN A 31 2.05 14.76 12.33
CA ASN A 31 2.68 16.04 11.99
C ASN A 31 2.57 17.07 13.12
N ALA A 32 1.51 16.98 13.94
CA ALA A 32 1.31 17.86 15.09
C ALA A 32 2.13 17.48 16.35
N ASP A 33 2.67 16.26 16.41
CA ASP A 33 3.41 15.76 17.59
C ASP A 33 4.91 15.72 17.33
N PRO A 34 5.70 16.70 17.83
CA PRO A 34 7.14 16.76 17.62
C PRO A 34 7.93 15.62 18.29
N SER A 35 7.31 14.82 19.14
CA SER A 35 7.93 13.64 19.75
C SER A 35 8.00 12.45 18.76
N ILE A 36 7.17 12.44 17.75
CA ILE A 36 7.16 11.39 16.71
C ILE A 36 8.19 11.74 15.66
N ARG A 37 9.21 10.89 15.52
CA ARG A 37 10.34 11.11 14.61
C ARG A 37 10.29 10.23 13.34
N CYS A 38 9.43 9.26 13.32
CA CYS A 38 9.28 8.30 12.22
C CYS A 38 7.99 7.52 12.40
N VAL A 39 7.39 7.13 11.27
CA VAL A 39 6.28 6.17 11.21
C VAL A 39 6.76 4.89 10.54
N VAL A 40 6.46 3.73 11.13
CA VAL A 40 6.64 2.43 10.52
C VAL A 40 5.26 1.86 10.21
N MET A 41 4.99 1.56 8.94
CA MET A 41 3.71 0.98 8.51
C MET A 41 3.90 -0.48 8.10
N THR A 42 3.01 -1.35 8.59
CA THR A 42 3.00 -2.77 8.24
C THR A 42 1.56 -3.31 8.16
N GLY A 43 1.38 -4.55 7.72
CA GLY A 43 0.08 -5.23 7.70
C GLY A 43 -0.02 -6.31 8.77
N ALA A 44 -1.19 -6.46 9.38
CA ALA A 44 -1.48 -7.61 10.23
C ALA A 44 -1.64 -8.90 9.38
N GLY A 45 -1.20 -10.02 9.93
CA GLY A 45 -1.36 -11.32 9.29
C GLY A 45 -0.42 -11.52 8.08
N ARG A 46 -0.94 -12.18 7.03
CA ARG A 46 -0.12 -12.68 5.91
C ARG A 46 0.07 -11.73 4.74
N ALA A 47 -0.51 -10.56 4.76
CA ALA A 47 -0.41 -9.57 3.68
C ALA A 47 -0.09 -8.19 4.23
N PHE A 48 0.60 -7.38 3.46
CA PHE A 48 0.67 -5.95 3.71
C PHE A 48 -0.69 -5.32 3.38
N SER A 49 -1.12 -5.39 2.12
CA SER A 49 -2.48 -5.03 1.71
C SER A 49 -2.80 -5.60 0.33
N ALA A 50 -3.97 -6.22 0.19
CA ALA A 50 -4.49 -6.69 -1.09
C ALA A 50 -4.98 -5.55 -2.02
N GLY A 51 -4.97 -4.30 -1.54
CA GLY A 51 -5.52 -3.17 -2.28
C GLY A 51 -7.04 -3.16 -2.29
N GLY A 52 -7.65 -2.74 -3.40
CA GLY A 52 -9.10 -2.58 -3.51
C GLY A 52 -9.89 -3.87 -3.30
N ASP A 53 -11.07 -3.75 -2.69
CA ASP A 53 -12.01 -4.86 -2.53
C ASP A 53 -12.65 -5.21 -3.88
N LEU A 54 -12.13 -6.27 -4.53
CA LEU A 54 -12.62 -6.74 -5.83
C LEU A 54 -14.08 -7.21 -5.78
N LYS A 55 -14.54 -7.70 -4.62
CA LYS A 55 -15.94 -8.10 -4.45
C LYS A 55 -16.84 -6.89 -4.42
N ALA A 56 -16.47 -5.84 -3.69
CA ALA A 56 -17.20 -4.57 -3.70
C ALA A 56 -17.24 -3.93 -5.12
N MET A 57 -16.13 -4.00 -5.87
CA MET A 57 -16.09 -3.55 -7.26
C MET A 57 -17.08 -4.31 -8.14
N LYS A 58 -17.06 -5.65 -8.07
CA LYS A 58 -17.96 -6.52 -8.85
C LYS A 58 -19.40 -6.31 -8.49
N ASP A 59 -19.71 -6.21 -7.21
CA ASP A 59 -21.08 -6.06 -6.68
C ASP A 59 -21.57 -4.61 -6.77
N ARG A 60 -20.72 -3.67 -7.22
CA ARG A 60 -21.00 -2.23 -7.35
C ARG A 60 -21.55 -1.61 -6.07
N ARG A 61 -20.93 -1.89 -4.95
CA ARG A 61 -21.33 -1.39 -3.63
C ARG A 61 -20.25 -0.49 -3.00
N ASP A 62 -20.61 0.21 -1.95
CA ASP A 62 -19.73 1.08 -1.17
C ASP A 62 -19.06 2.16 -2.05
N LEU A 63 -17.73 2.15 -2.15
CA LEU A 63 -16.97 3.08 -2.99
C LEU A 63 -17.42 3.04 -4.47
N PHE A 64 -17.86 1.87 -4.97
CA PHE A 64 -18.13 1.59 -6.37
C PHE A 64 -19.63 1.66 -6.74
N GLU A 65 -20.48 2.14 -5.85
CA GLU A 65 -21.91 2.29 -6.08
C GLU A 65 -22.22 3.49 -6.99
N GLY A 66 -23.28 3.35 -7.82
CA GLY A 66 -23.87 4.44 -8.58
C GLY A 66 -23.16 4.78 -9.89
N SER A 67 -23.26 6.02 -10.32
CA SER A 67 -22.70 6.50 -11.59
C SER A 67 -21.19 6.66 -11.53
N GLY A 68 -20.53 6.69 -12.70
CA GLY A 68 -19.08 6.98 -12.77
C GLY A 68 -18.70 8.32 -12.13
N ALA A 69 -19.56 9.33 -12.21
CA ALA A 69 -19.35 10.61 -11.54
C ALA A 69 -19.38 10.47 -10.02
N ALA A 70 -20.30 9.70 -9.47
CA ALA A 70 -20.41 9.43 -8.04
C ALA A 70 -19.21 8.62 -7.54
N ILE A 71 -18.80 7.59 -8.29
CA ILE A 71 -17.60 6.79 -7.99
C ILE A 71 -16.35 7.68 -7.98
N ARG A 72 -16.17 8.52 -9.02
CA ARG A 72 -15.05 9.48 -9.10
C ARG A 72 -14.98 10.38 -7.87
N GLU A 73 -16.11 10.91 -7.41
CA GLU A 73 -16.14 11.81 -6.27
C GLU A 73 -15.77 11.10 -4.97
N ARG A 74 -16.31 9.88 -4.74
CA ARG A 74 -15.91 9.05 -3.59
C ARG A 74 -14.44 8.67 -3.66
N TYR A 75 -13.94 8.31 -4.84
CA TYR A 75 -12.54 7.96 -5.05
C TYR A 75 -11.61 9.13 -4.64
N ARG A 76 -11.98 10.36 -4.99
CA ARG A 76 -11.23 11.57 -4.60
C ARG A 76 -11.23 11.80 -3.10
N ARG A 77 -12.38 11.55 -2.45
CA ARG A 77 -12.53 11.76 -1.00
C ARG A 77 -11.87 10.67 -0.16
N VAL A 78 -11.75 9.47 -0.69
CA VAL A 78 -11.23 8.32 0.05
C VAL A 78 -9.82 7.97 -0.43
N VAL A 79 -9.67 7.40 -1.63
CA VAL A 79 -8.39 6.89 -2.13
C VAL A 79 -7.35 7.99 -2.26
N HIS A 80 -7.69 9.07 -2.96
CA HIS A 80 -6.76 10.18 -3.14
C HIS A 80 -6.45 10.91 -1.83
N ARG A 81 -7.38 10.88 -0.86
CA ARG A 81 -7.14 11.47 0.46
C ARG A 81 -6.12 10.65 1.24
N ILE A 82 -6.20 9.30 1.22
CA ILE A 82 -5.18 8.41 1.79
C ILE A 82 -3.80 8.74 1.21
N VAL A 83 -3.69 8.71 -0.12
CA VAL A 83 -2.42 8.93 -0.82
C VAL A 83 -1.82 10.30 -0.51
N ARG A 84 -2.65 11.34 -0.54
CA ARG A 84 -2.19 12.71 -0.24
C ARG A 84 -1.79 12.90 1.21
N ALA A 85 -2.53 12.29 2.14
CA ALA A 85 -2.21 12.36 3.56
C ALA A 85 -0.85 11.70 3.84
N LEU A 86 -0.63 10.49 3.34
CA LEU A 86 0.65 9.79 3.48
C LEU A 86 1.81 10.55 2.81
N TYR A 87 1.57 11.12 1.63
CA TYR A 87 2.58 11.93 0.92
C TYR A 87 2.91 13.23 1.66
N GLY A 88 1.97 13.74 2.47
CA GLY A 88 2.12 14.95 3.27
C GLY A 88 2.71 14.72 4.67
N LEU A 89 3.15 13.51 5.01
CA LEU A 89 3.87 13.27 6.28
C LEU A 89 5.16 14.08 6.32
N GLU A 90 5.39 14.77 7.42
CA GLU A 90 6.58 15.60 7.67
C GLU A 90 7.70 14.83 8.39
N VAL A 91 7.47 13.55 8.67
CA VAL A 91 8.45 12.63 9.24
C VAL A 91 8.65 11.43 8.32
N PRO A 92 9.82 10.77 8.34
CA PRO A 92 10.06 9.59 7.52
C PRO A 92 9.01 8.50 7.71
N LEU A 93 8.52 7.95 6.59
CA LEU A 93 7.66 6.79 6.53
C LEU A 93 8.48 5.55 6.13
N VAL A 94 8.50 4.54 6.98
CA VAL A 94 9.12 3.25 6.70
C VAL A 94 8.01 2.25 6.36
N SER A 95 7.99 1.73 5.14
CA SER A 95 7.11 0.63 4.75
C SER A 95 7.77 -0.71 5.06
N ALA A 96 7.25 -1.41 6.07
CA ALA A 96 7.67 -2.77 6.44
C ALA A 96 6.68 -3.78 5.81
N VAL A 97 7.00 -4.22 4.58
CA VAL A 97 6.10 -5.02 3.74
C VAL A 97 6.22 -6.50 4.11
N ASN A 98 5.33 -6.97 4.96
CA ASN A 98 5.34 -8.32 5.53
C ASN A 98 4.79 -9.43 4.62
N GLY A 99 4.18 -9.08 3.49
CA GLY A 99 3.56 -10.03 2.56
C GLY A 99 3.06 -9.31 1.30
N PRO A 100 2.12 -9.89 0.53
CA PRO A 100 1.61 -9.29 -0.71
C PRO A 100 1.13 -7.85 -0.52
N ALA A 101 1.55 -6.96 -1.45
CA ALA A 101 1.16 -5.56 -1.58
C ALA A 101 0.65 -5.34 -3.01
N MET A 102 -0.68 -5.22 -3.19
CA MET A 102 -1.32 -5.21 -4.50
C MET A 102 -2.15 -3.95 -4.73
N GLY A 103 -2.16 -3.42 -5.95
CA GLY A 103 -2.92 -2.22 -6.33
C GLY A 103 -2.62 -1.05 -5.39
N LEU A 104 -3.67 -0.50 -4.75
CA LEU A 104 -3.51 0.56 -3.74
C LEU A 104 -2.53 0.16 -2.62
N GLY A 105 -2.47 -1.14 -2.23
CA GLY A 105 -1.50 -1.61 -1.25
C GLY A 105 -0.05 -1.48 -1.72
N CYS A 106 0.21 -1.72 -3.02
CA CYS A 106 1.52 -1.49 -3.63
C CYS A 106 1.86 0.01 -3.67
N ASP A 107 0.88 0.85 -3.98
CA ASP A 107 1.05 2.30 -4.05
C ASP A 107 1.31 2.89 -2.66
N ILE A 108 0.59 2.43 -1.63
CA ILE A 108 0.84 2.82 -0.22
C ILE A 108 2.24 2.36 0.22
N ALA A 109 2.63 1.14 -0.08
CA ALA A 109 4.00 0.68 0.20
C ALA A 109 5.04 1.56 -0.51
N GLY A 110 4.76 1.95 -1.75
CA GLY A 110 5.61 2.81 -2.59
C GLY A 110 5.77 4.25 -2.09
N LEU A 111 4.86 4.73 -1.23
CA LEU A 111 4.94 6.05 -0.58
C LEU A 111 5.96 6.10 0.55
N GLY A 112 6.37 4.95 1.10
CA GLY A 112 7.42 4.93 2.12
C GLY A 112 8.75 5.46 1.60
N ASP A 113 9.42 6.28 2.39
CA ASP A 113 10.78 6.77 2.10
C ASP A 113 11.80 5.64 2.15
N ILE A 114 11.62 4.74 3.11
CA ILE A 114 12.38 3.51 3.25
C ILE A 114 11.41 2.33 3.14
N ARG A 115 11.70 1.41 2.24
CA ARG A 115 10.89 0.21 2.01
C ARG A 115 11.72 -1.02 2.30
N ILE A 116 11.28 -1.82 3.25
CA ILE A 116 11.89 -3.10 3.62
C ILE A 116 10.81 -4.16 3.42
N ALA A 117 11.16 -5.28 2.83
CA ALA A 117 10.20 -6.33 2.57
C ALA A 117 10.61 -7.68 3.18
N SER A 118 9.61 -8.46 3.56
CA SER A 118 9.80 -9.88 3.82
C SER A 118 10.15 -10.61 2.51
N ASP A 119 10.92 -11.67 2.59
CA ASP A 119 11.18 -12.62 1.50
C ASP A 119 9.89 -13.23 0.90
N ARG A 120 8.78 -13.21 1.66
CA ARG A 120 7.46 -13.64 1.22
C ARG A 120 6.61 -12.55 0.59
N ALA A 121 7.13 -11.32 0.52
CA ALA A 121 6.41 -10.21 -0.09
C ALA A 121 6.32 -10.37 -1.62
N SER A 122 5.27 -9.84 -2.19
CA SER A 122 5.10 -9.67 -3.63
C SER A 122 4.41 -8.35 -3.92
N PHE A 123 4.70 -7.78 -5.08
CA PHE A 123 4.21 -6.47 -5.48
C PHE A 123 3.53 -6.55 -6.83
N GLY A 124 2.43 -5.84 -7.00
CA GLY A 124 1.72 -5.82 -8.26
C GLY A 124 0.70 -4.68 -8.36
N VAL A 125 0.46 -4.26 -9.60
CA VAL A 125 -0.48 -3.18 -9.95
C VAL A 125 -1.49 -3.66 -10.99
N PRO A 126 -2.44 -4.55 -10.61
CA PRO A 126 -3.27 -5.32 -11.52
C PRO A 126 -4.41 -4.53 -12.16
N PHE A 127 -4.34 -3.21 -12.27
CA PHE A 127 -5.42 -2.35 -12.77
C PHE A 127 -5.85 -2.72 -14.19
N MET A 128 -4.90 -3.04 -15.08
CA MET A 128 -5.20 -3.45 -16.46
C MET A 128 -6.04 -4.74 -16.54
N LYS A 129 -5.86 -5.67 -15.59
CA LYS A 129 -6.70 -6.89 -15.52
C LYS A 129 -8.16 -6.58 -15.17
N LEU A 130 -8.39 -5.43 -14.56
CA LEU A 130 -9.72 -4.95 -14.16
C LEU A 130 -10.32 -3.99 -15.19
N GLY A 131 -9.59 -3.66 -16.27
CA GLY A 131 -10.03 -2.70 -17.27
C GLY A 131 -10.09 -1.26 -16.76
N ILE A 132 -9.32 -0.92 -15.73
CA ILE A 132 -9.26 0.42 -15.14
C ILE A 132 -7.83 0.98 -15.20
N ILE A 133 -7.73 2.30 -15.18
CA ILE A 133 -6.43 2.98 -15.10
C ILE A 133 -5.91 2.99 -13.67
N PRO A 134 -4.59 3.02 -13.43
CA PRO A 134 -4.00 3.17 -12.11
C PRO A 134 -4.26 4.60 -11.58
N GLY A 135 -5.27 4.72 -10.70
CA GLY A 135 -5.75 5.99 -10.17
C GLY A 135 -5.26 6.33 -8.76
N ASP A 136 -4.45 5.46 -8.15
CA ASP A 136 -4.08 5.51 -6.74
C ASP A 136 -2.71 6.20 -6.51
N GLY A 137 -2.12 6.78 -7.55
CA GLY A 137 -0.82 7.44 -7.50
C GLY A 137 0.34 6.61 -8.09
N GLY A 138 0.17 5.30 -8.30
CA GLY A 138 1.22 4.40 -8.79
C GLY A 138 1.80 4.79 -10.16
N SER A 139 1.00 5.35 -11.06
CA SER A 139 1.49 5.87 -12.33
C SER A 139 2.51 7.01 -12.18
N TRP A 140 2.49 7.73 -11.07
CA TRP A 140 3.46 8.77 -10.72
C TRP A 140 4.60 8.23 -9.84
N LEU A 141 4.30 7.35 -8.88
CA LEU A 141 5.25 6.82 -7.90
C LEU A 141 6.19 5.78 -8.49
N LEU A 142 5.66 4.78 -9.19
CA LEU A 142 6.46 3.66 -9.70
C LEU A 142 7.61 4.08 -10.61
N PRO A 143 7.41 4.98 -11.60
CA PRO A 143 8.53 5.44 -12.44
C PRO A 143 9.65 6.13 -11.64
N ARG A 144 9.31 6.74 -10.51
CA ARG A 144 10.28 7.40 -9.61
C ARG A 144 11.00 6.39 -8.73
N ASN A 145 10.34 5.32 -8.36
CA ASN A 145 10.90 4.30 -7.49
C ASN A 145 11.77 3.29 -8.25
N ILE A 146 11.35 2.85 -9.46
CA ILE A 146 11.99 1.75 -10.18
C ILE A 146 12.42 2.09 -11.63
N GLY A 147 12.25 3.34 -12.01
CA GLY A 147 12.50 3.80 -13.38
C GLY A 147 11.36 3.50 -14.34
N TYR A 148 11.31 4.26 -15.46
CA TYR A 148 10.18 4.27 -16.40
C TYR A 148 9.88 2.89 -16.99
N ASN A 149 10.91 2.19 -17.50
CA ASN A 149 10.71 0.94 -18.23
C ASN A 149 10.12 -0.17 -17.36
N ARG A 150 10.61 -0.33 -16.11
CA ARG A 150 10.10 -1.32 -15.15
C ARG A 150 8.70 -0.97 -14.67
N ALA A 151 8.44 0.32 -14.46
CA ALA A 151 7.11 0.79 -14.12
C ALA A 151 6.11 0.54 -15.25
N ALA A 152 6.48 0.87 -16.49
CA ALA A 152 5.66 0.60 -17.69
C ALA A 152 5.37 -0.90 -17.84
N GLU A 153 6.39 -1.76 -17.63
CA GLU A 153 6.21 -3.21 -17.65
C GLU A 153 5.15 -3.66 -16.64
N LEU A 154 5.25 -3.25 -15.36
CA LEU A 154 4.26 -3.63 -14.35
C LEU A 154 2.86 -3.09 -14.68
N LEU A 155 2.77 -1.82 -15.08
CA LEU A 155 1.49 -1.17 -15.36
C LEU A 155 0.78 -1.78 -16.58
N PHE A 156 1.52 -2.10 -17.66
CA PHE A 156 0.90 -2.61 -18.89
C PHE A 156 0.67 -4.11 -18.88
N THR A 157 1.55 -4.90 -18.24
CA THR A 157 1.40 -6.35 -18.17
C THR A 157 0.54 -6.81 -17.00
N ALA A 158 0.38 -5.94 -15.98
CA ALA A 158 -0.29 -6.27 -14.72
C ALA A 158 0.27 -7.55 -14.04
N ARG A 159 1.56 -7.87 -14.30
CA ARG A 159 2.24 -8.96 -13.61
C ARG A 159 2.61 -8.54 -12.18
N SER A 160 2.81 -9.52 -11.33
CA SER A 160 3.41 -9.31 -10.01
C SER A 160 4.88 -9.67 -10.06
N ILE A 161 5.66 -9.06 -9.16
CA ILE A 161 7.06 -9.39 -8.91
C ILE A 161 7.21 -9.89 -7.47
N ASP A 162 8.16 -10.79 -7.26
CA ASP A 162 8.54 -11.26 -5.93
C ASP A 162 9.46 -10.27 -5.20
N ALA A 163 9.76 -10.58 -3.96
CA ALA A 163 10.59 -9.75 -3.10
C ALA A 163 12.01 -9.56 -3.67
N ALA A 164 12.62 -10.63 -4.19
CA ALA A 164 13.97 -10.59 -4.75
C ALA A 164 14.03 -9.68 -5.98
N THR A 165 13.05 -9.77 -6.88
CA THR A 165 12.94 -8.88 -8.03
C THR A 165 12.69 -7.43 -7.60
N ALA A 166 11.87 -7.22 -6.55
CA ALA A 166 11.59 -5.89 -6.01
C ALA A 166 12.86 -5.23 -5.43
N GLU A 167 13.70 -5.99 -4.73
CA GLU A 167 15.00 -5.52 -4.26
C GLU A 167 15.95 -5.22 -5.42
N GLN A 168 16.09 -6.14 -6.36
CA GLN A 168 16.93 -5.94 -7.56
C GLN A 168 16.52 -4.70 -8.37
N TRP A 169 15.24 -4.38 -8.39
CA TRP A 169 14.71 -3.21 -9.11
C TRP A 169 14.78 -1.91 -8.29
N GLY A 170 15.09 -1.98 -7.02
CA GLY A 170 15.12 -0.83 -6.12
C GLY A 170 13.72 -0.40 -5.64
N LEU A 171 12.70 -1.25 -5.84
CA LEU A 171 11.39 -0.99 -5.25
C LEU A 171 11.45 -1.08 -3.73
N VAL A 172 12.23 -2.01 -3.21
CA VAL A 172 12.57 -2.10 -1.79
C VAL A 172 14.07 -2.00 -1.59
N LEU A 173 14.48 -1.47 -0.45
CA LEU A 173 15.89 -1.24 -0.11
C LEU A 173 16.59 -2.53 0.30
N SER A 174 15.88 -3.41 1.00
CA SER A 174 16.44 -4.66 1.51
C SER A 174 15.34 -5.67 1.83
N LEU A 175 15.74 -6.93 1.93
CA LEU A 175 14.89 -8.01 2.39
C LEU A 175 15.22 -8.39 3.83
N ILE A 176 14.18 -8.80 4.56
CA ILE A 176 14.30 -9.47 5.84
C ILE A 176 13.71 -10.87 5.72
N HIS A 177 14.46 -11.85 6.23
CA HIS A 177 13.95 -13.20 6.37
C HIS A 177 13.12 -13.27 7.65
N ILE A 178 11.81 -13.47 7.51
CA ILE A 178 10.96 -13.75 8.66
C ILE A 178 11.16 -15.23 8.98
N SER A 179 12.21 -15.55 9.75
CA SER A 179 12.29 -16.83 10.45
C SER A 179 11.15 -16.87 11.47
N GLU A 180 10.53 -18.05 11.64
CA GLU A 180 9.60 -18.24 12.75
C GLU A 180 10.24 -17.74 14.06
N PRO A 181 9.46 -17.12 14.97
CA PRO A 181 10.03 -16.65 16.22
C PRO A 181 10.74 -17.80 16.89
N THR A 182 12.04 -17.67 17.05
CA THR A 182 12.83 -18.60 17.86
C THR A 182 12.12 -18.71 19.21
N ARG A 183 11.70 -19.94 19.58
CA ARG A 183 11.14 -20.20 20.89
C ARG A 183 12.05 -19.54 21.93
N PRO A 184 11.52 -18.79 22.89
CA PRO A 184 12.35 -18.25 23.96
C PRO A 184 13.12 -19.41 24.56
N LEU A 185 14.45 -19.32 24.54
CA LEU A 185 15.28 -20.19 25.35
C LEU A 185 14.97 -19.82 26.81
N TYR A 186 14.13 -20.60 27.47
CA TYR A 186 14.05 -20.59 28.91
C TYR A 186 15.36 -21.20 29.43
N ILE A 187 16.24 -20.35 29.96
CA ILE A 187 17.35 -20.75 30.79
C ILE A 187 16.86 -20.88 32.21
#